data_e905ab8993f3aac3f7ea0ee160753237
#
_entry.id   e905ab8993f3aac3f7ea0ee160753237
#
_cell.length_a   1.000
_cell.length_b   1.000
_cell.length_c   1.000
_cell.angle_alpha   90.00
_cell.angle_beta   90.00
_cell.angle_gamma   90.00
#
_symmetry.space_group_name_H-M   'P 1'
#
loop_
_entity.id
_entity.type
_entity.pdbx_description
1 polymer ?
#
loop_
_entity_poly.entity_id
_entity_poly.type
_entity_poly.pdbx_seq_one_letter_code
_entity_poly.pdbx_strand_id
1 'polypeptide(L)'
;MFAVLRQLLLSAVVVLGAVWLLARFVPSAAPWLDKVGAYDLLGVPRPEAAAASSGGFGGARGAVSVVAVAVTLEQLTDEVAAIGDGRAWRSVSVRSDVAGRVAEVPIRSGDRIAAGDVLVRLDDAAERIALEKARLTLEDAQAELARVRTLSDSGAVTAVRRSTAELAEKGAELSVEQAEFDLSQKVIRAPIGGWVGLLDIEVGDRITNQDILATLTDRSRILVDFRVSERLTSQVRPGTPFEAEPLALRGRVLTGEIVAVDNVIDRASRTLRVQGEIANDDDSLRSGMAFSVRMRFEGASHPSVPSLAVQWTSEGAFVWAVQEDKVRRVPVSILRRTADKVLVTGDLAEDDLIVVEGVQNLRPGVQVKVERTQATATADAAAPAAKL
;
A
#
# COMPACT_ATOMS: atom_id res chain seq x y z
N MET A 1 76.94 50.94 -46.01
CA MET A 1 76.09 51.96 -45.40
C MET A 1 74.77 52.18 -46.15
N PHE A 2 74.73 52.20 -47.46
CA PHE A 2 73.47 52.41 -48.26
C PHE A 2 72.38 51.33 -48.19
N ALA A 3 72.74 50.05 -47.99
CA ALA A 3 71.77 48.96 -47.93
C ALA A 3 70.90 48.98 -46.63
N VAL A 4 71.51 49.32 -45.49
CA VAL A 4 70.87 49.41 -44.17
C VAL A 4 69.86 50.58 -44.14
N LEU A 5 70.23 51.73 -44.75
CA LEU A 5 69.41 52.93 -44.83
C LEU A 5 68.16 52.65 -45.66
N ARG A 6 68.29 51.90 -46.78
CA ARG A 6 67.19 51.56 -47.66
C ARG A 6 66.20 50.54 -47.01
N GLN A 7 66.71 49.63 -46.16
CA GLN A 7 65.95 48.68 -45.41
C GLN A 7 65.13 49.33 -44.29
N LEU A 8 65.77 50.32 -43.59
CA LEU A 8 65.06 51.11 -42.58
C LEU A 8 63.94 51.99 -43.19
N LEU A 9 64.20 52.55 -44.37
CA LEU A 9 63.17 53.36 -45.07
C LEU A 9 62.01 52.50 -45.51
N LEU A 10 62.26 51.29 -46.04
CA LEU A 10 61.18 50.35 -46.43
C LEU A 10 60.37 49.86 -45.22
N SER A 11 61.02 49.59 -44.12
CA SER A 11 60.38 49.20 -42.85
C SER A 11 59.45 50.33 -42.29
N ALA A 12 59.92 51.56 -42.35
CA ALA A 12 59.18 52.73 -41.93
C ALA A 12 57.90 52.94 -42.77
N VAL A 13 58.01 52.76 -44.10
CA VAL A 13 56.84 52.85 -45.03
C VAL A 13 55.82 51.75 -44.78
N VAL A 14 56.26 50.51 -44.48
CA VAL A 14 55.36 49.38 -44.15
C VAL A 14 54.65 49.64 -42.83
N VAL A 15 55.34 50.14 -41.79
CA VAL A 15 54.75 50.46 -40.49
C VAL A 15 53.76 51.62 -40.62
N LEU A 16 54.07 52.66 -41.35
CA LEU A 16 53.17 53.77 -41.62
C LEU A 16 51.92 53.35 -42.40
N GLY A 17 52.07 52.43 -43.36
CA GLY A 17 50.98 51.85 -44.12
C GLY A 17 50.05 50.98 -43.22
N ALA A 18 50.65 50.21 -42.32
CA ALA A 18 49.86 49.38 -41.36
C ALA A 18 49.10 50.25 -40.37
N VAL A 19 49.71 51.30 -39.84
CA VAL A 19 49.06 52.29 -38.93
C VAL A 19 47.92 53.04 -39.65
N TRP A 20 48.12 53.39 -40.89
CA TRP A 20 47.08 54.05 -41.73
C TRP A 20 45.88 53.10 -41.97
N LEU A 21 46.15 51.84 -42.29
CA LEU A 21 45.13 50.79 -42.47
C LEU A 21 44.35 50.54 -41.19
N LEU A 22 45.02 50.44 -40.04
CA LEU A 22 44.40 50.31 -38.71
C LEU A 22 43.57 51.55 -38.35
N ALA A 23 44.04 52.77 -38.63
CA ALA A 23 43.28 54.00 -38.41
C ALA A 23 42.00 54.08 -39.27
N ARG A 24 42.01 53.48 -40.46
CA ARG A 24 40.89 53.58 -41.39
C ARG A 24 39.81 52.51 -41.24
N PHE A 25 40.20 51.27 -40.85
CA PHE A 25 39.31 50.09 -40.86
C PHE A 25 38.96 49.50 -39.52
N VAL A 26 39.66 49.85 -38.43
CA VAL A 26 39.44 49.28 -37.11
C VAL A 26 39.04 50.38 -36.08
N PRO A 27 37.75 50.63 -35.91
CA PRO A 27 37.28 51.69 -35.01
C PRO A 27 37.67 51.48 -33.54
N SER A 28 37.90 50.21 -33.10
CA SER A 28 38.31 49.90 -31.75
C SER A 28 39.73 50.28 -31.40
N ALA A 29 40.57 50.63 -32.40
CA ALA A 29 41.96 51.08 -32.19
C ALA A 29 42.06 52.61 -31.96
N ALA A 30 40.95 53.36 -32.16
CA ALA A 30 40.94 54.80 -32.07
C ALA A 30 41.53 55.40 -30.76
N PRO A 31 41.20 54.86 -29.52
CA PRO A 31 41.71 55.46 -28.28
C PRO A 31 43.23 55.25 -28.08
N TRP A 32 43.79 54.23 -28.72
CA TRP A 32 45.24 53.96 -28.65
C TRP A 32 46.00 54.80 -29.67
N LEU A 33 45.47 54.95 -30.89
CA LEU A 33 46.03 55.77 -31.95
C LEU A 33 46.07 57.27 -31.61
N ASP A 34 45.08 57.73 -30.84
CA ASP A 34 44.99 59.13 -30.37
C ASP A 34 46.12 59.42 -29.30
N LYS A 35 46.39 58.46 -28.43
CA LYS A 35 47.50 58.57 -27.43
C LYS A 35 48.91 58.68 -28.06
N VAL A 36 49.07 58.12 -29.25
CA VAL A 36 50.39 58.10 -29.97
C VAL A 36 50.46 59.24 -30.99
N GLY A 37 49.42 60.09 -31.13
CA GLY A 37 49.42 61.22 -32.07
C GLY A 37 49.37 60.79 -33.55
N ALA A 38 48.94 59.59 -33.87
CA ALA A 38 48.99 59.00 -35.21
C ALA A 38 48.09 59.70 -36.22
N TYR A 39 46.98 60.33 -35.78
CA TYR A 39 46.05 61.07 -36.66
C TYR A 39 46.66 62.39 -37.17
N ASP A 40 47.42 63.09 -36.35
CA ASP A 40 48.09 64.33 -36.73
C ASP A 40 49.30 64.09 -37.62
N LEU A 41 49.96 62.94 -37.46
CA LEU A 41 51.12 62.57 -38.28
C LEU A 41 50.75 62.05 -39.67
N LEU A 42 49.57 61.42 -39.84
CA LEU A 42 49.13 60.78 -41.05
C LEU A 42 48.08 61.58 -41.84
N GLY A 43 47.66 62.73 -41.34
CA GLY A 43 46.68 63.63 -42.00
C GLY A 43 45.31 62.98 -42.22
N VAL A 44 44.95 61.97 -41.43
CA VAL A 44 43.68 61.25 -41.57
C VAL A 44 42.62 61.95 -40.67
N PRO A 45 41.47 62.30 -41.23
CA PRO A 45 40.42 62.96 -40.39
C PRO A 45 40.03 62.00 -39.24
N ARG A 46 39.98 62.52 -38.04
CA ARG A 46 39.53 61.81 -36.84
C ARG A 46 38.09 61.33 -37.09
N PRO A 47 37.76 60.06 -36.87
CA PRO A 47 36.38 59.64 -36.87
C PRO A 47 35.67 60.48 -35.79
N GLU A 48 34.70 61.31 -36.15
CA GLU A 48 33.80 61.97 -35.22
C GLU A 48 33.26 60.87 -34.32
N ALA A 49 33.57 60.94 -33.04
CA ALA A 49 32.94 60.12 -32.05
C ALA A 49 31.46 60.40 -32.19
N ALA A 50 30.74 59.45 -32.82
CA ALA A 50 29.30 59.45 -32.76
C ALA A 50 28.98 59.63 -31.29
N ALA A 51 28.42 60.80 -30.96
CA ALA A 51 28.01 61.13 -29.63
C ALA A 51 27.31 59.89 -29.08
N ALA A 52 27.95 59.20 -28.11
CA ALA A 52 27.28 58.20 -27.37
C ALA A 52 26.08 58.91 -26.76
N SER A 53 24.95 58.82 -27.45
CA SER A 53 23.67 59.14 -26.88
C SER A 53 23.58 58.23 -25.67
N SER A 54 23.82 58.78 -24.51
CA SER A 54 23.34 58.24 -23.23
C SER A 54 21.83 58.24 -23.35
N GLY A 55 21.34 57.35 -24.22
CA GLY A 55 19.96 56.90 -24.22
C GLY A 55 19.79 56.18 -22.91
N GLY A 56 19.28 56.89 -21.92
CA GLY A 56 18.72 56.28 -20.75
C GLY A 56 17.75 55.19 -21.23
N PHE A 57 18.07 53.92 -20.93
CA PHE A 57 17.13 52.80 -21.01
C PHE A 57 16.03 53.03 -19.95
N GLY A 58 15.32 54.11 -20.06
CA GLY A 58 14.07 54.47 -19.38
C GLY A 58 12.91 54.48 -20.36
N GLY A 59 12.96 53.63 -21.38
CA GLY A 59 11.78 53.32 -22.18
C GLY A 59 10.89 52.42 -21.32
N ALA A 60 9.66 52.82 -21.13
CA ALA A 60 8.60 51.94 -20.62
C ALA A 60 8.68 50.60 -21.36
N ARG A 61 9.29 49.59 -20.71
CA ARG A 61 9.26 48.22 -21.22
C ARG A 61 7.80 47.82 -21.21
N GLY A 62 7.20 47.71 -22.39
CA GLY A 62 5.86 47.14 -22.53
C GLY A 62 5.77 45.86 -21.72
N ALA A 63 4.66 45.65 -21.08
CA ALA A 63 4.42 44.43 -20.30
C ALA A 63 4.81 43.21 -21.13
N VAL A 64 5.63 42.32 -20.58
CA VAL A 64 6.06 41.07 -21.23
C VAL A 64 4.82 40.18 -21.35
N SER A 65 4.46 39.78 -22.58
CA SER A 65 3.38 38.79 -22.74
C SER A 65 3.83 37.42 -22.26
N VAL A 66 3.04 36.83 -21.39
CA VAL A 66 3.29 35.53 -20.77
C VAL A 66 2.03 34.69 -20.77
N VAL A 67 2.20 33.37 -20.93
CA VAL A 67 1.12 32.41 -20.72
C VAL A 67 1.18 31.92 -19.28
N ALA A 68 0.09 32.09 -18.56
CA ALA A 68 -0.03 31.66 -17.18
C ALA A 68 -1.20 30.70 -16.97
N VAL A 69 -1.01 29.74 -16.07
CA VAL A 69 -1.98 28.70 -15.68
C VAL A 69 -2.22 28.82 -14.18
N ALA A 70 -3.46 28.61 -13.76
CA ALA A 70 -3.82 28.62 -12.34
C ALA A 70 -3.26 27.35 -11.63
N VAL A 71 -2.78 27.53 -10.42
CA VAL A 71 -2.40 26.45 -9.51
C VAL A 71 -3.65 25.70 -9.08
N THR A 72 -3.61 24.40 -9.16
CA THR A 72 -4.63 23.51 -8.60
C THR A 72 -4.06 22.78 -7.40
N LEU A 73 -4.89 22.50 -6.40
CA LEU A 73 -4.49 21.66 -5.29
C LEU A 73 -4.75 20.19 -5.66
N GLU A 74 -3.73 19.36 -5.58
CA GLU A 74 -3.85 17.92 -5.76
C GLU A 74 -3.41 17.19 -4.50
N GLN A 75 -4.16 16.16 -4.10
CA GLN A 75 -3.78 15.32 -2.99
C GLN A 75 -2.59 14.43 -3.35
N LEU A 76 -1.61 14.39 -2.47
CA LEU A 76 -0.51 13.45 -2.57
C LEU A 76 -1.00 12.06 -2.13
N THR A 77 -1.48 11.27 -3.06
CA THR A 77 -1.90 9.89 -2.77
C THR A 77 -0.70 8.97 -2.74
N ASP A 78 -0.45 8.35 -1.60
CA ASP A 78 0.54 7.26 -1.48
C ASP A 78 -0.14 5.93 -1.81
N GLU A 79 0.27 5.30 -2.92
CA GLU A 79 -0.17 3.97 -3.29
C GLU A 79 0.86 2.95 -2.83
N VAL A 80 0.38 1.95 -2.11
CA VAL A 80 1.17 0.85 -1.58
C VAL A 80 0.71 -0.43 -2.23
N ALA A 81 1.64 -1.12 -2.86
CA ALA A 81 1.43 -2.46 -3.40
C ALA A 81 2.19 -3.49 -2.55
N ALA A 82 1.54 -4.58 -2.21
CA ALA A 82 2.12 -5.70 -1.50
C ALA A 82 1.60 -7.02 -2.09
N ILE A 83 2.33 -8.10 -1.87
CA ILE A 83 1.83 -9.45 -2.11
C ILE A 83 1.47 -10.06 -0.77
N GLY A 84 0.30 -10.68 -0.70
CA GLY A 84 -0.21 -11.35 0.48
C GLY A 84 -0.61 -12.79 0.19
N ASP A 85 -0.62 -13.61 1.24
CA ASP A 85 -1.06 -14.99 1.20
C ASP A 85 -2.44 -15.12 1.86
N GLY A 86 -3.38 -15.70 1.11
CA GLY A 86 -4.73 -15.95 1.58
C GLY A 86 -4.80 -17.20 2.42
N ARG A 87 -5.49 -17.15 3.55
CA ARG A 87 -5.83 -18.32 4.36
C ARG A 87 -7.31 -18.27 4.73
N ALA A 88 -7.89 -19.42 4.91
CA ALA A 88 -9.27 -19.50 5.37
C ALA A 88 -9.45 -18.86 6.76
N TRP A 89 -10.63 -18.37 7.04
CA TRP A 89 -11.00 -17.81 8.34
C TRP A 89 -10.68 -18.78 9.49
N ARG A 90 -11.05 -20.06 9.32
CA ARG A 90 -10.74 -21.14 10.27
C ARG A 90 -10.37 -22.41 9.51
N SER A 91 -9.39 -23.12 10.01
CA SER A 91 -9.02 -24.44 9.52
C SER A 91 -8.65 -25.31 10.71
N VAL A 92 -9.31 -26.47 10.84
CA VAL A 92 -9.14 -27.40 11.94
C VAL A 92 -8.92 -28.79 11.37
N SER A 93 -7.79 -29.41 11.74
CA SER A 93 -7.56 -30.84 11.51
C SER A 93 -8.18 -31.63 12.67
N VAL A 94 -9.29 -32.29 12.41
CA VAL A 94 -9.99 -33.14 13.37
C VAL A 94 -9.22 -34.43 13.52
N ARG A 95 -8.88 -34.77 14.77
CA ARG A 95 -8.17 -36.01 15.14
C ARG A 95 -9.06 -36.85 15.99
N SER A 96 -8.75 -38.16 16.04
CA SER A 96 -9.39 -39.06 17.00
C SER A 96 -8.74 -38.96 18.37
N ASP A 97 -9.56 -38.86 19.42
CA ASP A 97 -9.08 -38.90 20.82
C ASP A 97 -8.94 -40.34 21.32
N VAL A 98 -9.60 -41.29 20.62
CA VAL A 98 -9.60 -42.73 20.98
C VAL A 98 -9.27 -43.61 19.80
N ALA A 99 -8.70 -44.79 20.11
CA ALA A 99 -8.48 -45.83 19.10
C ALA A 99 -9.75 -46.63 18.86
N GLY A 100 -9.94 -47.08 17.62
CA GLY A 100 -11.09 -47.89 17.26
C GLY A 100 -11.08 -48.32 15.78
N ARG A 101 -12.07 -49.16 15.42
CA ARG A 101 -12.34 -49.47 14.02
C ARG A 101 -13.43 -48.51 13.51
N VAL A 102 -13.27 -47.99 12.31
CA VAL A 102 -14.28 -47.14 11.64
C VAL A 102 -15.48 -48.01 11.26
N ALA A 103 -16.63 -47.72 11.82
CA ALA A 103 -17.90 -48.36 11.52
C ALA A 103 -18.66 -47.62 10.41
N GLU A 104 -18.61 -46.28 10.39
CA GLU A 104 -19.35 -45.48 9.44
C GLU A 104 -18.62 -44.15 9.21
N VAL A 105 -18.63 -43.66 7.93
CA VAL A 105 -18.16 -42.35 7.52
C VAL A 105 -19.32 -41.69 6.73
N PRO A 106 -20.21 -40.93 7.41
CA PRO A 106 -21.42 -40.37 6.78
C PRO A 106 -21.15 -39.16 5.89
N ILE A 107 -19.92 -38.66 5.85
CA ILE A 107 -19.48 -37.49 5.08
C ILE A 107 -18.63 -37.89 3.88
N ARG A 108 -18.54 -36.99 2.89
CA ARG A 108 -17.68 -37.16 1.71
C ARG A 108 -16.70 -36.00 1.59
N SER A 109 -15.60 -36.24 0.93
CA SER A 109 -14.66 -35.21 0.55
C SER A 109 -15.36 -34.10 -0.25
N GLY A 110 -15.22 -32.84 0.18
CA GLY A 110 -15.86 -31.70 -0.45
C GLY A 110 -17.26 -31.33 0.07
N ASP A 111 -17.83 -32.11 0.98
CA ASP A 111 -19.13 -31.81 1.59
C ASP A 111 -19.05 -30.52 2.43
N ARG A 112 -20.16 -29.81 2.51
CA ARG A 112 -20.35 -28.72 3.47
C ARG A 112 -21.14 -29.23 4.66
N ILE A 113 -20.61 -29.04 5.86
CA ILE A 113 -21.19 -29.54 7.11
C ILE A 113 -21.34 -28.43 8.14
N ALA A 114 -22.20 -28.66 9.11
CA ALA A 114 -22.39 -27.78 10.27
C ALA A 114 -21.54 -28.24 11.46
N ALA A 115 -21.30 -27.32 12.40
CA ALA A 115 -20.72 -27.69 13.69
C ALA A 115 -21.61 -28.68 14.43
N GLY A 116 -21.03 -29.76 15.00
CA GLY A 116 -21.76 -30.84 15.66
C GLY A 116 -22.14 -32.02 14.77
N ASP A 117 -22.06 -31.88 13.45
CA ASP A 117 -22.34 -33.00 12.54
C ASP A 117 -21.36 -34.15 12.76
N VAL A 118 -21.85 -35.38 12.53
CA VAL A 118 -21.05 -36.59 12.71
C VAL A 118 -20.08 -36.76 11.53
N LEU A 119 -18.80 -36.82 11.82
CA LEU A 119 -17.73 -37.08 10.83
C LEU A 119 -17.46 -38.55 10.66
N VAL A 120 -17.27 -39.25 11.80
CA VAL A 120 -16.92 -40.66 11.86
C VAL A 120 -17.61 -41.32 13.06
N ARG A 121 -18.10 -42.51 12.85
CA ARG A 121 -18.52 -43.42 13.94
C ARG A 121 -17.52 -44.58 14.05
N LEU A 122 -17.06 -44.81 15.25
CA LEU A 122 -16.26 -46.00 15.55
C LEU A 122 -17.18 -47.14 16.02
N ASP A 123 -16.67 -48.37 15.96
CA ASP A 123 -17.33 -49.52 16.57
C ASP A 123 -17.45 -49.25 18.08
N ASP A 124 -18.66 -49.28 18.59
CA ASP A 124 -19.05 -48.91 19.94
C ASP A 124 -19.73 -50.06 20.72
N ALA A 125 -19.70 -51.30 20.14
CA ALA A 125 -20.39 -52.44 20.70
C ALA A 125 -19.96 -52.72 22.15
N ALA A 126 -18.67 -52.64 22.44
CA ALA A 126 -18.12 -52.90 23.78
C ALA A 126 -18.54 -51.81 24.78
N GLU A 127 -18.55 -50.55 24.38
CA GLU A 127 -18.92 -49.38 25.21
C GLU A 127 -20.43 -49.38 25.51
N ARG A 128 -21.28 -49.82 24.56
CA ARG A 128 -22.72 -50.01 24.79
C ARG A 128 -22.98 -51.06 25.83
N ILE A 129 -22.27 -52.21 25.76
CA ILE A 129 -22.39 -53.26 26.76
C ILE A 129 -21.91 -52.75 28.12
N ALA A 130 -20.80 -52.00 28.17
CA ALA A 130 -20.30 -51.41 29.42
C ALA A 130 -21.30 -50.42 30.06
N LEU A 131 -21.92 -49.59 29.25
CA LEU A 131 -22.96 -48.65 29.70
C LEU A 131 -24.18 -49.38 30.26
N GLU A 132 -24.67 -50.43 29.57
CA GLU A 132 -25.80 -51.19 30.03
C GLU A 132 -25.49 -51.90 31.37
N LYS A 133 -24.30 -52.48 31.51
CA LYS A 133 -23.84 -53.06 32.76
C LYS A 133 -23.79 -52.04 33.90
N ALA A 134 -23.28 -50.83 33.64
CA ALA A 134 -23.23 -49.76 34.63
C ALA A 134 -24.65 -49.34 35.07
N ARG A 135 -25.60 -49.23 34.13
CA ARG A 135 -27.01 -48.93 34.40
C ARG A 135 -27.67 -49.96 35.30
N LEU A 136 -27.46 -51.27 35.01
CA LEU A 136 -28.01 -52.32 35.86
C LEU A 136 -27.42 -52.26 37.26
N THR A 137 -26.13 -51.93 37.42
CA THR A 137 -25.50 -51.75 38.73
C THR A 137 -26.07 -50.58 39.47
N LEU A 138 -26.37 -49.47 38.79
CA LEU A 138 -27.03 -48.31 39.39
C LEU A 138 -28.43 -48.62 39.85
N GLU A 139 -29.22 -49.33 39.03
CA GLU A 139 -30.59 -49.75 39.38
C GLU A 139 -30.58 -50.63 40.66
N ASP A 140 -29.67 -51.60 40.81
CA ASP A 140 -29.54 -52.44 41.99
C ASP A 140 -29.16 -51.58 43.21
N ALA A 141 -28.22 -50.66 43.11
CA ALA A 141 -27.79 -49.77 44.17
C ALA A 141 -28.92 -48.83 44.62
N GLN A 142 -29.72 -48.31 43.69
CA GLN A 142 -30.91 -47.49 43.97
C GLN A 142 -31.99 -48.30 44.71
N ALA A 143 -32.24 -49.54 44.27
CA ALA A 143 -33.19 -50.46 44.92
C ALA A 143 -32.76 -50.79 46.34
N GLU A 144 -31.46 -51.07 46.58
CA GLU A 144 -30.95 -51.29 47.94
C GLU A 144 -31.04 -50.06 48.81
N LEU A 145 -30.70 -48.87 48.32
CA LEU A 145 -30.84 -47.63 49.04
C LEU A 145 -32.28 -47.34 49.42
N ALA A 146 -33.23 -47.55 48.53
CA ALA A 146 -34.66 -47.42 48.80
C ALA A 146 -35.12 -48.34 49.91
N ARG A 147 -34.67 -49.60 49.90
CA ARG A 147 -34.93 -50.61 50.93
C ARG A 147 -34.36 -50.19 52.27
N VAL A 148 -33.10 -49.72 52.30
CA VAL A 148 -32.40 -49.26 53.50
C VAL A 148 -33.08 -48.01 54.08
N ARG A 149 -33.57 -47.06 53.23
CA ARG A 149 -34.31 -45.89 53.66
C ARG A 149 -35.63 -46.27 54.36
N THR A 150 -36.40 -47.18 53.75
CA THR A 150 -37.68 -47.66 54.36
C THR A 150 -37.45 -48.31 55.70
N LEU A 151 -36.38 -49.15 55.86
CA LEU A 151 -36.02 -49.79 57.09
C LEU A 151 -35.45 -48.82 58.16
N SER A 152 -34.75 -47.76 57.74
CA SER A 152 -34.25 -46.71 58.59
C SER A 152 -35.38 -45.90 59.27
N ASP A 153 -36.43 -45.63 58.55
CA ASP A 153 -37.62 -44.90 59.06
C ASP A 153 -38.36 -45.69 60.11
N SER A 154 -38.21 -47.04 60.09
CA SER A 154 -38.71 -47.90 61.16
C SER A 154 -37.76 -48.10 62.32
N GLY A 155 -36.56 -47.46 62.33
CA GLY A 155 -35.55 -47.60 63.37
C GLY A 155 -34.73 -48.89 63.33
N ALA A 156 -34.89 -49.71 62.30
CA ALA A 156 -34.25 -51.03 62.17
C ALA A 156 -32.83 -51.04 61.56
N VAL A 157 -32.33 -49.86 61.06
CA VAL A 157 -31.07 -49.77 60.36
C VAL A 157 -30.18 -48.65 60.94
N THR A 158 -28.87 -48.85 61.01
CA THR A 158 -27.91 -47.85 61.54
C THR A 158 -27.64 -46.76 60.51
N ALA A 159 -27.31 -45.53 60.96
CA ALA A 159 -26.91 -44.43 60.10
C ALA A 159 -25.70 -44.80 59.19
N VAL A 160 -24.79 -45.63 59.68
CA VAL A 160 -23.63 -46.12 58.90
C VAL A 160 -24.08 -46.93 57.67
N ARG A 161 -25.04 -47.84 57.84
CA ARG A 161 -25.54 -48.67 56.73
C ARG A 161 -26.25 -47.81 55.66
N ARG A 162 -27.00 -46.78 56.07
CA ARG A 162 -27.61 -45.84 55.14
C ARG A 162 -26.54 -45.05 54.37
N SER A 163 -25.55 -44.51 55.06
CA SER A 163 -24.44 -43.81 54.41
C SER A 163 -23.66 -44.71 53.44
N THR A 164 -23.48 -45.97 53.77
CA THR A 164 -22.82 -46.96 52.86
C THR A 164 -23.65 -47.19 51.58
N ALA A 165 -25.00 -47.31 51.70
CA ALA A 165 -25.87 -47.48 50.57
C ALA A 165 -25.94 -46.19 49.68
N GLU A 166 -25.91 -45.00 50.32
CA GLU A 166 -25.84 -43.71 49.61
C GLU A 166 -24.52 -43.57 48.83
N LEU A 167 -23.39 -44.02 49.42
CA LEU A 167 -22.10 -44.01 48.73
C LEU A 167 -22.05 -45.04 47.58
N ALA A 168 -22.70 -46.21 47.73
CA ALA A 168 -22.77 -47.22 46.68
C ALA A 168 -23.59 -46.71 45.48
N GLU A 169 -24.74 -46.08 45.73
CA GLU A 169 -25.55 -45.44 44.68
C GLU A 169 -24.72 -44.38 43.93
N LYS A 170 -24.07 -43.48 44.64
CA LYS A 170 -23.28 -42.39 44.07
C LYS A 170 -22.10 -42.95 43.25
N GLY A 171 -21.45 -44.02 43.73
CA GLY A 171 -20.40 -44.72 42.97
C GLY A 171 -20.89 -45.38 41.68
N ALA A 172 -22.10 -45.99 41.72
CA ALA A 172 -22.74 -46.56 40.56
C ALA A 172 -23.18 -45.44 39.54
N GLU A 173 -23.70 -44.31 40.02
CA GLU A 173 -24.04 -43.16 39.18
C GLU A 173 -22.81 -42.63 38.40
N LEU A 174 -21.66 -42.45 39.06
CA LEU A 174 -20.41 -42.07 38.45
C LEU A 174 -19.91 -43.08 37.42
N SER A 175 -20.17 -44.39 37.66
CA SER A 175 -19.82 -45.46 36.71
C SER A 175 -20.66 -45.35 35.44
N VAL A 176 -21.92 -44.98 35.53
CA VAL A 176 -22.79 -44.70 34.36
C VAL A 176 -22.28 -43.48 33.59
N GLU A 177 -21.99 -42.38 34.28
CA GLU A 177 -21.42 -41.15 33.66
C GLU A 177 -20.13 -41.48 32.88
N GLN A 178 -19.23 -42.27 33.47
CA GLN A 178 -18.00 -42.70 32.82
C GLN A 178 -18.28 -43.54 31.54
N ALA A 179 -19.19 -44.51 31.64
CA ALA A 179 -19.53 -45.34 30.50
C ALA A 179 -20.23 -44.53 29.36
N GLU A 180 -21.05 -43.55 29.71
CA GLU A 180 -21.66 -42.62 28.75
C GLU A 180 -20.61 -41.76 28.08
N PHE A 181 -19.63 -41.23 28.82
CA PHE A 181 -18.51 -40.49 28.29
C PHE A 181 -17.70 -41.35 27.29
N ASP A 182 -17.31 -42.56 27.67
CA ASP A 182 -16.54 -43.47 26.83
C ASP A 182 -17.28 -43.81 25.53
N LEU A 183 -18.60 -44.03 25.61
CA LEU A 183 -19.46 -44.24 24.45
C LEU A 183 -19.54 -42.98 23.56
N SER A 184 -19.65 -41.83 24.16
CA SER A 184 -19.71 -40.53 23.43
C SER A 184 -18.47 -40.27 22.59
N GLN A 185 -17.30 -40.73 23.04
CA GLN A 185 -16.03 -40.60 22.32
C GLN A 185 -15.96 -41.46 21.05
N LYS A 186 -16.83 -42.47 20.89
CA LYS A 186 -16.92 -43.26 19.66
C LYS A 186 -17.59 -42.54 18.51
N VAL A 187 -18.14 -41.36 18.75
CA VAL A 187 -18.79 -40.51 17.72
C VAL A 187 -18.01 -39.22 17.58
N ILE A 188 -17.17 -39.15 16.54
CA ILE A 188 -16.37 -37.96 16.28
C ILE A 188 -17.23 -36.96 15.53
N ARG A 189 -17.32 -35.71 16.07
CA ARG A 189 -18.14 -34.63 15.54
C ARG A 189 -17.30 -33.46 15.05
N ALA A 190 -17.86 -32.68 14.15
CA ALA A 190 -17.27 -31.47 13.61
C ALA A 190 -17.18 -30.36 14.70
N PRO A 191 -15.99 -29.86 15.05
CA PRO A 191 -15.85 -28.75 16.01
C PRO A 191 -16.26 -27.40 15.42
N ILE A 192 -16.21 -27.27 14.09
CA ILE A 192 -16.62 -26.08 13.34
C ILE A 192 -17.44 -26.48 12.12
N GLY A 193 -18.33 -25.59 11.67
CA GLY A 193 -18.92 -25.72 10.34
C GLY A 193 -17.93 -25.33 9.25
N GLY A 194 -18.11 -25.87 8.05
CA GLY A 194 -17.25 -25.55 6.93
C GLY A 194 -17.23 -26.66 5.87
N TRP A 195 -16.19 -26.67 5.08
CA TRP A 195 -15.98 -27.65 4.01
C TRP A 195 -15.04 -28.76 4.48
N VAL A 196 -15.41 -29.99 4.15
CA VAL A 196 -14.60 -31.17 4.41
C VAL A 196 -13.51 -31.26 3.34
N GLY A 197 -12.26 -31.38 3.76
CA GLY A 197 -11.12 -31.65 2.89
C GLY A 197 -11.16 -33.03 2.28
N LEU A 198 -10.04 -33.48 1.72
CA LEU A 198 -9.90 -34.86 1.28
C LEU A 198 -9.91 -35.78 2.50
N LEU A 199 -10.62 -36.89 2.39
CA LEU A 199 -10.71 -37.94 3.42
C LEU A 199 -9.83 -39.11 2.99
N ASP A 200 -8.93 -39.50 3.88
CA ASP A 200 -8.03 -40.65 3.68
C ASP A 200 -8.45 -41.87 4.54
N ILE A 201 -9.70 -41.88 5.03
CA ILE A 201 -10.25 -42.92 5.90
C ILE A 201 -11.44 -43.61 5.23
N GLU A 202 -11.50 -44.96 5.44
CA GLU A 202 -12.58 -45.78 4.91
C GLU A 202 -13.24 -46.62 6.03
N VAL A 203 -14.44 -47.10 5.76
CA VAL A 203 -15.15 -48.02 6.66
C VAL A 203 -14.35 -49.32 6.77
N GLY A 204 -14.09 -49.75 8.01
CA GLY A 204 -13.27 -50.91 8.32
C GLY A 204 -11.84 -50.60 8.74
N ASP A 205 -11.36 -49.40 8.50
CA ASP A 205 -10.03 -48.95 8.92
C ASP A 205 -9.87 -48.97 10.44
N ARG A 206 -8.65 -49.17 10.87
CA ARG A 206 -8.30 -49.04 12.27
C ARG A 206 -7.57 -47.73 12.49
N ILE A 207 -8.14 -46.86 13.30
CA ILE A 207 -7.57 -45.56 13.66
C ILE A 207 -6.98 -45.61 15.09
N THR A 208 -5.99 -44.75 15.30
CA THR A 208 -5.35 -44.50 16.61
C THR A 208 -5.68 -43.09 17.11
N ASN A 209 -5.38 -42.83 18.40
CA ASN A 209 -5.42 -41.48 18.92
C ASN A 209 -4.33 -40.63 18.22
N GLN A 210 -4.67 -39.56 17.57
CA GLN A 210 -3.84 -38.60 16.78
C GLN A 210 -3.92 -38.74 15.27
N ASP A 211 -4.53 -39.80 14.72
CA ASP A 211 -4.77 -39.87 13.28
C ASP A 211 -5.68 -38.73 12.86
N ILE A 212 -5.30 -38.05 11.77
CA ILE A 212 -6.13 -36.98 11.17
C ILE A 212 -7.27 -37.64 10.40
N LEU A 213 -8.49 -37.40 10.82
CA LEU A 213 -9.70 -37.98 10.22
C LEU A 213 -10.25 -37.09 9.11
N ALA A 214 -10.24 -35.78 9.32
CA ALA A 214 -10.70 -34.81 8.34
C ALA A 214 -10.06 -33.46 8.61
N THR A 215 -9.89 -32.66 7.57
CA THR A 215 -9.59 -31.23 7.71
C THR A 215 -10.84 -30.44 7.37
N LEU A 216 -11.34 -29.65 8.31
CA LEU A 216 -12.48 -28.78 8.14
C LEU A 216 -12.00 -27.36 7.89
N THR A 217 -12.54 -26.70 6.88
CA THR A 217 -12.12 -25.37 6.50
C THR A 217 -13.33 -24.46 6.36
N ASP A 218 -13.45 -23.47 7.21
CA ASP A 218 -14.39 -22.36 7.05
C ASP A 218 -13.73 -21.29 6.18
N ARG A 219 -14.18 -21.21 4.94
CA ARG A 219 -13.69 -20.26 3.93
C ARG A 219 -14.73 -19.23 3.54
N SER A 220 -15.73 -19.01 4.38
CA SER A 220 -16.73 -17.94 4.19
C SER A 220 -16.07 -16.57 4.05
N ARG A 221 -14.89 -16.43 4.66
CA ARG A 221 -14.00 -15.28 4.56
C ARG A 221 -12.57 -15.76 4.36
N ILE A 222 -11.80 -14.96 3.66
CA ILE A 222 -10.35 -15.19 3.49
C ILE A 222 -9.59 -14.11 4.24
N LEU A 223 -8.69 -14.53 5.09
CA LEU A 223 -7.71 -13.65 5.71
C LEU A 223 -6.50 -13.55 4.78
N VAL A 224 -6.12 -12.34 4.43
CA VAL A 224 -4.94 -12.05 3.61
C VAL A 224 -3.86 -11.50 4.51
N ASP A 225 -2.79 -12.26 4.68
CA ASP A 225 -1.60 -11.85 5.42
C ASP A 225 -0.62 -11.20 4.45
N PHE A 226 -0.27 -9.94 4.63
CA PHE A 226 0.68 -9.20 3.81
C PHE A 226 1.59 -8.31 4.65
N ARG A 227 2.61 -7.73 4.01
CA ARG A 227 3.60 -6.90 4.71
C ARG A 227 3.61 -5.50 4.13
N VAL A 228 3.67 -4.50 5.02
CA VAL A 228 3.77 -3.09 4.66
C VAL A 228 5.04 -2.47 5.23
N SER A 229 5.58 -1.46 4.57
CA SER A 229 6.78 -0.75 5.03
C SER A 229 6.56 -0.05 6.36
N GLU A 230 7.57 -0.05 7.24
CA GLU A 230 7.58 0.63 8.55
C GLU A 230 7.12 2.09 8.47
N ARG A 231 7.44 2.82 7.40
CA ARG A 231 7.05 4.23 7.20
C ARG A 231 5.52 4.46 7.20
N LEU A 232 4.74 3.42 6.93
CA LEU A 232 3.28 3.50 6.82
C LEU A 232 2.56 3.04 8.07
N THR A 233 3.29 2.66 9.12
CA THR A 233 2.73 2.12 10.36
C THR A 233 1.70 3.04 11.02
N SER A 234 1.88 4.36 10.89
CA SER A 234 0.93 5.34 11.44
C SER A 234 -0.40 5.41 10.69
N GLN A 235 -0.41 5.00 9.42
CA GLN A 235 -1.57 5.09 8.52
C GLN A 235 -2.36 3.78 8.44
N VAL A 236 -1.70 2.64 8.74
CA VAL A 236 -2.31 1.31 8.66
C VAL A 236 -2.92 0.96 10.03
N ARG A 237 -4.26 0.85 10.07
CA ARG A 237 -5.03 0.55 11.28
C ARG A 237 -6.13 -0.46 10.99
N PRO A 238 -6.64 -1.18 12.00
CA PRO A 238 -7.87 -1.94 11.85
C PRO A 238 -9.01 -1.05 11.29
N GLY A 239 -9.76 -1.58 10.32
CA GLY A 239 -10.80 -0.83 9.58
C GLY A 239 -10.28 -0.08 8.34
N THR A 240 -8.97 -0.03 8.08
CA THR A 240 -8.45 0.55 6.83
C THR A 240 -8.85 -0.33 5.65
N PRO A 241 -9.52 0.22 4.62
CA PRO A 241 -9.88 -0.55 3.43
C PRO A 241 -8.65 -0.84 2.56
N PHE A 242 -8.69 -1.97 1.86
CA PHE A 242 -7.70 -2.32 0.85
C PHE A 242 -8.37 -3.02 -0.34
N GLU A 243 -7.73 -2.94 -1.49
CA GLU A 243 -8.08 -3.69 -2.67
C GLU A 243 -7.17 -4.92 -2.77
N ALA A 244 -7.73 -6.07 -3.11
CA ALA A 244 -6.98 -7.28 -3.34
C ALA A 244 -7.41 -7.95 -4.64
N GLU A 245 -6.44 -8.34 -5.44
CA GLU A 245 -6.65 -9.08 -6.68
C GLU A 245 -5.98 -10.46 -6.54
N PRO A 246 -6.77 -11.57 -6.55
CA PRO A 246 -6.19 -12.90 -6.54
C PRO A 246 -5.37 -13.14 -7.81
N LEU A 247 -4.11 -13.54 -7.69
CA LEU A 247 -3.23 -13.76 -8.85
C LEU A 247 -3.75 -14.87 -9.80
N ALA A 248 -4.53 -15.80 -9.25
CA ALA A 248 -5.17 -16.87 -10.01
C ALA A 248 -6.45 -16.41 -10.77
N LEU A 249 -7.06 -15.28 -10.36
CA LEU A 249 -8.31 -14.76 -10.92
C LEU A 249 -8.08 -13.31 -11.39
N ARG A 250 -7.28 -13.15 -12.42
CA ARG A 250 -6.88 -11.83 -12.94
C ARG A 250 -8.09 -10.98 -13.35
N GLY A 251 -8.01 -9.70 -13.04
CA GLY A 251 -9.05 -8.71 -13.33
C GLY A 251 -10.20 -8.69 -12.32
N ARG A 252 -10.14 -9.54 -11.29
CA ARG A 252 -11.12 -9.54 -10.21
C ARG A 252 -10.58 -8.78 -8.99
N VAL A 253 -10.96 -7.54 -8.87
CA VAL A 253 -10.62 -6.70 -7.70
C VAL A 253 -11.68 -6.90 -6.62
N LEU A 254 -11.24 -7.26 -5.44
CA LEU A 254 -12.05 -7.46 -4.25
C LEU A 254 -11.67 -6.39 -3.22
N THR A 255 -12.65 -5.90 -2.49
CA THR A 255 -12.41 -4.97 -1.39
C THR A 255 -12.40 -5.74 -0.07
N GLY A 256 -11.43 -5.45 0.76
CA GLY A 256 -11.30 -5.98 2.10
C GLY A 256 -11.01 -4.89 3.10
N GLU A 257 -11.00 -5.26 4.38
CA GLU A 257 -10.65 -4.38 5.49
C GLU A 257 -9.55 -5.00 6.34
N ILE A 258 -8.66 -4.17 6.89
CA ILE A 258 -7.64 -4.61 7.83
C ILE A 258 -8.30 -4.98 9.15
N VAL A 259 -8.10 -6.22 9.60
CA VAL A 259 -8.64 -6.73 10.87
C VAL A 259 -7.60 -6.74 11.99
N ALA A 260 -6.33 -6.90 11.65
CA ALA A 260 -5.25 -6.91 12.62
C ALA A 260 -3.95 -6.37 12.05
N VAL A 261 -3.16 -5.75 12.91
CA VAL A 261 -1.82 -5.24 12.64
C VAL A 261 -0.90 -5.79 13.71
N ASP A 262 0.23 -6.36 13.30
CA ASP A 262 1.21 -6.89 14.24
C ASP A 262 1.77 -5.77 15.13
N ASN A 263 2.18 -6.10 16.34
CA ASN A 263 2.79 -5.17 17.29
C ASN A 263 4.32 -5.10 17.19
N VAL A 264 4.91 -5.91 16.29
CA VAL A 264 6.36 -6.01 16.10
C VAL A 264 6.72 -5.79 14.64
N ILE A 265 7.71 -4.90 14.41
CA ILE A 265 8.30 -4.68 13.10
C ILE A 265 9.43 -5.70 12.89
N ASP A 266 9.40 -6.40 11.78
CA ASP A 266 10.48 -7.28 11.35
C ASP A 266 11.73 -6.43 11.04
N ARG A 267 12.78 -6.62 11.84
CA ARG A 267 14.01 -5.81 11.76
C ARG A 267 14.81 -6.07 10.49
N ALA A 268 14.72 -7.26 9.93
CA ALA A 268 15.48 -7.65 8.74
C ALA A 268 14.90 -7.02 7.47
N SER A 269 13.57 -7.04 7.34
CA SER A 269 12.86 -6.52 6.18
C SER A 269 12.33 -5.09 6.36
N ARG A 270 12.35 -4.54 7.59
CA ARG A 270 11.73 -3.25 7.94
C ARG A 270 10.27 -3.18 7.51
N THR A 271 9.55 -4.27 7.77
CA THR A 271 8.12 -4.38 7.44
C THR A 271 7.29 -4.75 8.64
N LEU A 272 6.03 -4.34 8.61
CA LEU A 272 4.99 -4.67 9.56
C LEU A 272 4.06 -5.70 8.90
N ARG A 273 3.73 -6.78 9.61
CA ARG A 273 2.75 -7.76 9.17
C ARG A 273 1.35 -7.23 9.41
N VAL A 274 0.52 -7.32 8.40
CA VAL A 274 -0.87 -6.88 8.43
C VAL A 274 -1.76 -8.01 7.95
N GLN A 275 -2.91 -8.14 8.58
CA GLN A 275 -3.93 -9.09 8.22
C GLN A 275 -5.20 -8.37 7.81
N GLY A 276 -5.61 -8.60 6.58
CA GLY A 276 -6.89 -8.14 6.05
C GLY A 276 -7.90 -9.28 5.92
N GLU A 277 -9.17 -8.94 5.87
CA GLU A 277 -10.29 -9.86 5.66
C GLU A 277 -11.03 -9.52 4.38
N ILE A 278 -11.36 -10.54 3.59
CA ILE A 278 -12.15 -10.44 2.35
C ILE A 278 -13.32 -11.41 2.44
N ALA A 279 -14.54 -10.96 2.14
CA ALA A 279 -15.70 -11.84 2.01
C ALA A 279 -15.54 -12.80 0.82
N ASN A 280 -16.02 -14.03 0.97
CA ASN A 280 -15.95 -15.08 -0.05
C ASN A 280 -17.31 -15.76 -0.25
N ASP A 281 -18.35 -14.94 -0.48
CA ASP A 281 -19.74 -15.40 -0.55
C ASP A 281 -19.99 -16.35 -1.72
N ASP A 282 -19.26 -16.18 -2.81
CA ASP A 282 -19.35 -17.03 -4.01
C ASP A 282 -18.43 -18.26 -3.95
N ASP A 283 -17.73 -18.47 -2.84
CA ASP A 283 -16.83 -19.60 -2.60
C ASP A 283 -15.76 -19.78 -3.70
N SER A 284 -15.35 -18.70 -4.35
CA SER A 284 -14.33 -18.74 -5.43
C SER A 284 -12.89 -18.72 -4.90
N LEU A 285 -12.69 -18.20 -3.70
CA LEU A 285 -11.37 -18.07 -3.09
C LEU A 285 -11.02 -19.32 -2.28
N ARG A 286 -9.73 -19.68 -2.29
CA ARG A 286 -9.20 -20.84 -1.56
C ARG A 286 -8.05 -20.40 -0.66
N SER A 287 -7.88 -21.11 0.45
CA SER A 287 -6.67 -21.00 1.27
C SER A 287 -5.43 -21.34 0.43
N GLY A 288 -4.34 -20.58 0.60
CA GLY A 288 -3.11 -20.73 -0.18
C GLY A 288 -3.06 -19.91 -1.47
N MET A 289 -4.12 -19.20 -1.84
CA MET A 289 -4.08 -18.26 -2.96
C MET A 289 -3.22 -17.04 -2.61
N ALA A 290 -2.42 -16.58 -3.57
CA ALA A 290 -1.68 -15.33 -3.46
C ALA A 290 -2.52 -14.16 -4.00
N PHE A 291 -2.38 -13.02 -3.36
CA PHE A 291 -3.13 -11.78 -3.66
C PHE A 291 -2.16 -10.62 -3.92
N SER A 292 -2.43 -9.85 -4.96
CA SER A 292 -1.88 -8.51 -5.10
C SER A 292 -2.75 -7.53 -4.29
N VAL A 293 -2.18 -6.99 -3.23
CA VAL A 293 -2.87 -6.05 -2.32
C VAL A 293 -2.47 -4.64 -2.69
N ARG A 294 -3.45 -3.74 -2.80
CA ARG A 294 -3.26 -2.31 -3.01
C ARG A 294 -3.98 -1.51 -1.94
N MET A 295 -3.29 -0.54 -1.38
CA MET A 295 -3.85 0.42 -0.45
C MET A 295 -3.56 1.82 -0.94
N ARG A 296 -4.51 2.73 -0.80
CA ARG A 296 -4.34 4.15 -1.12
C ARG A 296 -4.52 4.95 0.15
N PHE A 297 -3.51 5.76 0.44
CA PHE A 297 -3.55 6.68 1.56
C PHE A 297 -3.61 8.11 1.03
N GLU A 298 -4.63 8.82 1.41
CA GLU A 298 -4.78 10.23 1.06
C GLU A 298 -3.85 11.06 1.96
N GLY A 299 -2.91 11.74 1.34
CA GLY A 299 -2.01 12.67 2.00
C GLY A 299 -2.55 14.10 1.98
N ALA A 300 -1.71 15.03 2.37
CA ALA A 300 -2.02 16.45 2.30
C ALA A 300 -2.18 16.92 0.84
N SER A 301 -3.06 17.91 0.65
CA SER A 301 -3.17 18.60 -0.64
C SER A 301 -1.98 19.54 -0.83
N HIS A 302 -1.39 19.49 -2.01
CA HIS A 302 -0.23 20.31 -2.38
C HIS A 302 -0.48 21.02 -3.69
N PRO A 303 0.12 22.20 -3.90
CA PRO A 303 0.07 22.90 -5.16
C PRO A 303 0.61 22.03 -6.31
N SER A 304 -0.18 21.90 -7.35
CA SER A 304 0.15 21.23 -8.61
C SER A 304 0.39 22.26 -9.68
N VAL A 305 1.57 22.25 -10.27
CA VAL A 305 1.98 23.18 -11.33
C VAL A 305 2.39 22.41 -12.58
N PRO A 306 2.19 22.97 -13.79
CA PRO A 306 2.68 22.34 -15.02
C PRO A 306 4.21 22.13 -14.96
N SER A 307 4.69 21.00 -15.49
CA SER A 307 6.13 20.68 -15.49
C SER A 307 6.99 21.74 -16.16
N LEU A 308 6.45 22.46 -17.16
CA LEU A 308 7.13 23.53 -17.89
C LEU A 308 7.30 24.82 -17.06
N ALA A 309 6.48 25.03 -16.03
CA ALA A 309 6.56 26.21 -15.17
C ALA A 309 7.75 26.15 -14.18
N VAL A 310 8.28 24.96 -13.90
CA VAL A 310 9.35 24.77 -12.93
C VAL A 310 10.69 25.12 -13.55
N GLN A 311 11.36 26.12 -12.97
CA GLN A 311 12.67 26.60 -13.38
C GLN A 311 13.71 26.20 -12.32
N TRP A 312 14.99 26.14 -12.73
CA TRP A 312 16.09 25.75 -11.87
C TRP A 312 17.18 26.81 -11.81
N THR A 313 17.73 27.00 -10.61
CA THR A 313 18.95 27.78 -10.39
C THR A 313 19.90 27.02 -9.49
N SER A 314 21.06 27.60 -9.20
CA SER A 314 21.99 27.07 -8.20
C SER A 314 21.40 26.99 -6.77
N GLU A 315 20.34 27.74 -6.49
CA GLU A 315 19.65 27.77 -5.21
C GLU A 315 18.50 26.76 -5.10
N GLY A 316 18.13 26.12 -6.22
CA GLY A 316 17.05 25.13 -6.27
C GLY A 316 15.99 25.44 -7.30
N ALA A 317 14.86 24.71 -7.18
CA ALA A 317 13.69 24.89 -8.04
C ALA A 317 12.86 26.10 -7.63
N PHE A 318 12.25 26.77 -8.60
CA PHE A 318 11.35 27.88 -8.38
C PHE A 318 10.32 27.99 -9.50
N VAL A 319 9.26 28.73 -9.26
CA VAL A 319 8.25 29.12 -10.27
C VAL A 319 8.06 30.63 -10.28
N TRP A 320 7.55 31.16 -11.39
CA TRP A 320 7.14 32.55 -11.50
C TRP A 320 5.64 32.68 -11.23
N ALA A 321 5.27 33.24 -10.09
CA ALA A 321 3.89 33.57 -9.78
C ALA A 321 3.58 35.02 -10.19
N VAL A 322 2.38 35.26 -10.73
CA VAL A 322 1.90 36.58 -11.10
C VAL A 322 1.06 37.14 -9.95
N GLN A 323 1.44 38.30 -9.46
CA GLN A 323 0.72 39.06 -8.43
C GLN A 323 0.62 40.52 -8.86
N GLU A 324 -0.59 41.07 -8.95
CA GLU A 324 -0.84 42.47 -9.36
C GLU A 324 -0.11 42.87 -10.67
N ASP A 325 -0.24 42.03 -11.71
CA ASP A 325 0.43 42.19 -13.01
C ASP A 325 1.98 42.23 -12.97
N LYS A 326 2.58 41.78 -11.87
CA LYS A 326 4.02 41.62 -11.71
C LYS A 326 4.38 40.20 -11.40
N VAL A 327 5.58 39.74 -11.81
CA VAL A 327 6.07 38.42 -11.50
C VAL A 327 6.88 38.41 -10.22
N ARG A 328 6.56 37.41 -9.37
CA ARG A 328 7.30 37.08 -8.15
C ARG A 328 7.96 35.70 -8.31
N ARG A 329 9.21 35.61 -7.96
CA ARG A 329 9.91 34.31 -7.88
C ARG A 329 9.52 33.61 -6.59
N VAL A 330 8.94 32.42 -6.70
CA VAL A 330 8.55 31.59 -5.56
C VAL A 330 9.43 30.33 -5.54
N PRO A 331 10.30 30.19 -4.53
CA PRO A 331 11.06 28.95 -4.35
C PRO A 331 10.11 27.79 -4.04
N VAL A 332 10.35 26.63 -4.65
CA VAL A 332 9.52 25.45 -4.45
C VAL A 332 10.38 24.21 -4.24
N SER A 333 9.86 23.26 -3.45
CA SER A 333 10.44 21.93 -3.34
C SER A 333 9.53 20.91 -4.02
N ILE A 334 10.11 20.08 -4.88
CA ILE A 334 9.36 19.08 -5.63
C ILE A 334 9.08 17.88 -4.75
N LEU A 335 7.79 17.53 -4.60
CA LEU A 335 7.33 16.32 -3.89
C LEU A 335 7.18 15.14 -4.85
N ARG A 336 6.47 15.37 -5.97
CA ARG A 336 6.21 14.35 -6.99
C ARG A 336 6.22 15.00 -8.37
N ARG A 337 6.74 14.29 -9.36
CA ARG A 337 6.70 14.70 -10.75
C ARG A 337 6.01 13.65 -11.58
N THR A 338 5.03 14.07 -12.37
CA THR A 338 4.38 13.27 -13.42
C THR A 338 4.80 13.79 -14.80
N ALA A 339 4.26 13.25 -15.87
CA ALA A 339 4.59 13.69 -17.23
C ALA A 339 4.23 15.18 -17.45
N ASP A 340 3.06 15.60 -17.00
CA ASP A 340 2.48 16.92 -17.31
C ASP A 340 2.55 17.89 -16.13
N LYS A 341 2.58 17.39 -14.90
CA LYS A 341 2.44 18.16 -13.67
C LYS A 341 3.53 17.83 -12.64
N VAL A 342 3.77 18.79 -11.77
CA VAL A 342 4.69 18.66 -10.62
C VAL A 342 3.96 19.12 -9.36
N LEU A 343 3.85 18.23 -8.37
CA LEU A 343 3.42 18.62 -7.03
C LEU A 343 4.59 19.25 -6.29
N VAL A 344 4.35 20.39 -5.72
CA VAL A 344 5.39 21.18 -5.05
C VAL A 344 4.95 21.62 -3.66
N THR A 345 5.92 21.91 -2.80
CA THR A 345 5.71 22.71 -1.59
C THR A 345 6.32 24.09 -1.79
N GLY A 346 5.63 25.12 -1.40
CA GLY A 346 6.05 26.53 -1.53
C GLY A 346 4.93 27.47 -1.11
N ASP A 347 5.20 28.74 -1.14
CA ASP A 347 4.24 29.79 -0.84
C ASP A 347 3.34 30.06 -2.08
N LEU A 348 2.46 29.08 -2.37
CA LEU A 348 1.51 29.09 -3.49
C LEU A 348 0.13 28.73 -2.96
N ALA A 349 -0.85 29.57 -3.29
CA ALA A 349 -2.26 29.35 -3.01
C ALA A 349 -2.97 28.71 -4.22
N GLU A 350 -4.15 28.17 -4.00
CA GLU A 350 -5.06 27.76 -5.06
C GLU A 350 -5.43 28.98 -5.91
N ASP A 351 -5.53 28.79 -7.22
CA ASP A 351 -5.80 29.84 -8.22
C ASP A 351 -4.67 30.85 -8.44
N ASP A 352 -3.53 30.77 -7.76
CA ASP A 352 -2.35 31.56 -8.12
C ASP A 352 -1.97 31.33 -9.58
N LEU A 353 -1.69 32.41 -10.32
CA LEU A 353 -1.29 32.32 -11.73
C LEU A 353 0.22 32.06 -11.83
N ILE A 354 0.59 30.94 -12.42
CA ILE A 354 1.98 30.55 -12.63
C ILE A 354 2.33 30.66 -14.11
N VAL A 355 3.44 31.31 -14.41
CA VAL A 355 3.91 31.48 -15.79
C VAL A 355 4.48 30.17 -16.32
N VAL A 356 3.99 29.73 -17.47
CA VAL A 356 4.41 28.54 -18.19
C VAL A 356 5.26 28.87 -19.40
N GLU A 357 4.90 29.93 -20.15
CA GLU A 357 5.64 30.38 -21.33
C GLU A 357 6.06 31.84 -21.17
N GLY A 358 7.17 32.25 -21.82
CA GLY A 358 7.75 33.56 -21.73
C GLY A 358 8.72 33.76 -20.55
N VAL A 359 9.05 32.69 -19.84
CA VAL A 359 9.87 32.68 -18.60
C VAL A 359 11.30 33.24 -18.78
N GLN A 360 11.87 33.16 -19.98
CA GLN A 360 13.26 33.50 -20.27
C GLN A 360 13.61 35.02 -20.08
N ASN A 361 12.60 35.87 -20.18
CA ASN A 361 12.77 37.32 -20.08
C ASN A 361 12.32 37.91 -18.74
N LEU A 362 11.93 37.04 -17.80
CA LEU A 362 11.40 37.46 -16.52
C LEU A 362 12.49 37.80 -15.50
N ARG A 363 12.25 38.85 -14.75
CA ARG A 363 13.02 39.21 -13.54
C ARG A 363 12.01 39.59 -12.45
N PRO A 364 12.34 39.44 -11.17
CA PRO A 364 11.44 39.84 -10.10
C PRO A 364 10.93 41.25 -10.27
N GLY A 365 9.60 41.45 -10.18
CA GLY A 365 8.94 42.75 -10.28
C GLY A 365 8.65 43.27 -11.70
N VAL A 366 8.98 42.52 -12.76
CA VAL A 366 8.64 42.91 -14.14
C VAL A 366 7.13 42.85 -14.34
N GLN A 367 6.56 43.87 -14.98
CA GLN A 367 5.17 43.87 -15.39
C GLN A 367 4.93 42.90 -16.54
N VAL A 368 3.88 42.10 -16.42
CA VAL A 368 3.50 41.09 -17.40
C VAL A 368 2.06 41.29 -17.84
N LYS A 369 1.79 40.98 -19.10
CA LYS A 369 0.43 40.86 -19.63
C LYS A 369 0.12 39.37 -19.75
N VAL A 370 -0.79 38.88 -18.91
CA VAL A 370 -1.17 37.50 -18.86
C VAL A 370 -2.14 37.18 -19.99
N GLU A 371 -1.73 36.24 -20.88
CA GLU A 371 -2.63 35.58 -21.80
C GLU A 371 -3.02 34.24 -21.11
N ARG A 372 -4.29 34.16 -20.64
CA ARG A 372 -4.79 32.96 -19.98
C ARG A 372 -5.01 31.85 -21.01
N THR A 373 -4.26 30.77 -20.93
CA THR A 373 -4.65 29.53 -21.56
C THR A 373 -5.61 28.82 -20.61
N GLN A 374 -6.86 28.62 -21.03
CA GLN A 374 -7.75 27.68 -20.35
C GLN A 374 -7.10 26.32 -20.49
N ALA A 375 -6.64 25.76 -19.38
CA ALA A 375 -6.27 24.35 -19.33
C ALA A 375 -7.52 23.57 -19.75
N THR A 376 -7.45 22.96 -20.91
CA THR A 376 -8.50 22.13 -21.47
C THR A 376 -8.80 21.03 -20.47
N ALA A 377 -9.99 21.11 -19.87
CA ALA A 377 -10.61 19.98 -19.19
C ALA A 377 -10.90 18.91 -20.25
N THR A 378 -9.90 18.09 -20.54
CA THR A 378 -10.05 16.97 -21.46
C THR A 378 -9.59 15.73 -20.74
N ALA A 379 -10.53 15.07 -20.11
CA ALA A 379 -10.50 13.63 -19.90
C ALA A 379 -11.67 13.17 -19.02
N ASP A 380 -12.90 13.45 -19.45
CA ASP A 380 -13.99 12.60 -18.96
C ASP A 380 -15.13 12.58 -20.00
N ALA A 381 -14.84 12.04 -21.16
CA ALA A 381 -15.85 11.63 -22.13
C ALA A 381 -15.23 10.73 -23.20
N ALA A 382 -15.00 9.47 -22.86
CA ALA A 382 -14.94 8.39 -23.88
C ALA A 382 -15.11 7.03 -23.22
N ALA A 383 -16.34 6.70 -22.81
CA ALA A 383 -16.78 5.33 -22.86
C ALA A 383 -17.40 5.12 -24.26
N PRO A 384 -16.84 4.34 -25.16
CA PRO A 384 -17.58 3.86 -26.32
C PRO A 384 -18.40 2.66 -25.88
N ALA A 385 -19.71 2.83 -25.88
CA ALA A 385 -20.62 1.72 -26.07
C ALA A 385 -20.27 1.00 -27.37
N ALA A 386 -19.67 -0.16 -27.30
CA ALA A 386 -19.59 -1.11 -28.39
C ALA A 386 -20.66 -2.18 -28.20
N LYS A 387 -21.74 -2.04 -28.93
CA LYS A 387 -22.59 -3.15 -29.37
C LYS A 387 -21.78 -3.93 -30.41
N LEU A 388 -21.65 -5.22 -30.21
CA LEU A 388 -21.95 -6.33 -31.13
C LEU A 388 -21.58 -7.64 -30.45
#